data_2397af951e26300d70e4326e270ed18a
#
_entry.id   2397af951e26300d70e4326e270ed18a
#
_cell.length_a   1.000
_cell.length_b   1.000
_cell.length_c   1.000
_cell.angle_alpha   90.00
_cell.angle_beta   90.00
_cell.angle_gamma   90.00
#
_symmetry.space_group_name_H-M   'P 1'
#
loop_
_entity.id
_entity.type
_entity.pdbx_description
1 polymer ?
#
loop_
_entity_poly.entity_id
_entity_poly.type
_entity_poly.pdbx_seq_one_letter_code
_entity_poly.pdbx_strand_id
1 'polypeptide(L)'
;MASCGGLLREADSLLKGAAKRPLEAGHKLLPEVMYVPLYVSGLAQQSPQWVGENMDGWLAYPGTPDDHQKRVALWREVAGNKPYVSFIHLNLLDDPDAPIKRHRFGVETGVNGLISELKAMRNAGVNHIGLHFRRNELPIEWALKHIGEHVLPTFHN
;
A
#
# COMPACT_ATOMS: atom_id res chain seq x y z
N MET A 1 23.74 -18.49 -7.70
CA MET A 1 22.52 -17.65 -7.81
C MET A 1 22.61 -16.58 -6.74
N ALA A 2 22.61 -15.29 -7.11
CA ALA A 2 22.53 -14.20 -6.15
C ALA A 2 21.19 -14.31 -5.41
N SER A 3 21.20 -14.23 -4.08
CA SER A 3 19.95 -14.23 -3.32
C SER A 3 19.14 -12.97 -3.66
N CYS A 4 17.82 -13.06 -3.64
CA CYS A 4 16.93 -11.90 -3.88
C CYS A 4 17.29 -10.72 -2.97
N GLY A 5 17.72 -11.00 -1.73
CA GLY A 5 18.22 -10.00 -0.79
C GLY A 5 19.49 -9.28 -1.24
N GLY A 6 20.38 -9.95 -1.96
CA GLY A 6 21.57 -9.32 -2.54
C GLY A 6 21.21 -8.28 -3.60
N LEU A 7 20.31 -8.63 -4.52
CA LEU A 7 19.84 -7.73 -5.58
C LEU A 7 19.11 -6.50 -5.03
N LEU A 8 18.29 -6.67 -3.98
CA LEU A 8 17.58 -5.53 -3.36
C LEU A 8 18.55 -4.56 -2.68
N ARG A 9 19.58 -5.05 -1.98
CA ARG A 9 20.63 -4.21 -1.38
C ARG A 9 21.44 -3.46 -2.41
N GLU A 10 21.77 -4.12 -3.51
CA GLU A 10 22.50 -3.52 -4.62
C GLU A 10 21.68 -2.43 -5.30
N ALA A 11 20.38 -2.67 -5.55
CA ALA A 11 19.46 -1.68 -6.08
C ALA A 11 19.32 -0.47 -5.15
N ASP A 12 19.17 -0.67 -3.83
CA ASP A 12 19.12 0.39 -2.84
C ASP A 12 20.40 1.23 -2.83
N SER A 13 21.56 0.57 -2.85
CA SER A 13 22.87 1.25 -2.92
C SER A 13 23.03 2.07 -4.20
N LEU A 14 22.59 1.54 -5.34
CA LEU A 14 22.64 2.25 -6.62
C LEU A 14 21.71 3.46 -6.63
N LEU A 15 20.48 3.32 -6.11
CA LEU A 15 19.51 4.42 -6.03
C LEU A 15 19.98 5.50 -5.07
N LYS A 16 20.49 5.15 -3.89
CA LYS A 16 21.07 6.11 -2.92
C LYS A 16 22.32 6.78 -3.47
N GLY A 17 23.13 6.06 -4.23
CA GLY A 17 24.32 6.59 -4.92
C GLY A 17 23.96 7.53 -6.06
N ALA A 18 22.93 7.20 -6.84
CA ALA A 18 22.45 8.04 -7.94
C ALA A 18 21.85 9.36 -7.43
N ALA A 19 21.14 9.32 -6.32
CA ALA A 19 20.56 10.51 -5.69
C ALA A 19 21.63 11.51 -5.16
N LYS A 20 22.88 11.06 -4.97
CA LYS A 20 23.99 11.90 -4.49
C LYS A 20 24.85 12.49 -5.61
N ARG A 21 24.63 12.14 -6.88
CA ARG A 21 25.38 12.72 -8.00
C ARG A 21 24.83 14.10 -8.31
N PRO A 22 25.64 15.18 -8.25
CA PRO A 22 25.20 16.49 -8.72
C PRO A 22 24.85 16.37 -10.22
N LEU A 23 23.65 16.76 -10.59
CA LEU A 23 23.28 16.97 -11.98
C LEU A 23 24.21 18.03 -12.56
N GLU A 24 24.85 17.74 -13.69
CA GLU A 24 25.68 18.70 -14.38
C GLU A 24 24.90 20.00 -14.63
N ALA A 25 25.61 21.13 -14.45
CA ALA A 25 25.03 22.45 -14.56
C ALA A 25 24.24 22.64 -15.86
N GLY A 26 22.92 22.72 -15.79
CA GLY A 26 22.03 22.91 -16.93
C GLY A 26 20.68 22.18 -16.84
N HIS A 27 20.50 21.18 -16.00
CA HIS A 27 19.26 20.41 -15.89
C HIS A 27 18.59 20.61 -14.51
N LYS A 28 18.17 21.82 -14.19
CA LYS A 28 17.36 22.14 -13.00
C LYS A 28 15.88 21.91 -13.21
N LEU A 29 15.45 20.72 -13.59
CA LEU A 29 14.02 20.45 -13.78
C LEU A 29 13.41 19.45 -12.77
N LEU A 30 14.22 18.83 -11.92
CA LEU A 30 13.70 17.94 -10.87
C LEU A 30 14.27 18.39 -9.52
N PRO A 31 13.45 18.39 -8.45
CA PRO A 31 13.96 18.59 -7.12
C PRO A 31 14.99 17.50 -6.82
N GLU A 32 16.04 17.86 -6.11
CA GLU A 32 17.07 16.93 -5.65
C GLU A 32 16.40 15.84 -4.81
N VAL A 33 16.26 14.65 -5.36
CA VAL A 33 15.70 13.50 -4.65
C VAL A 33 16.81 12.95 -3.76
N MET A 34 16.83 13.40 -2.51
CA MET A 34 17.85 12.97 -1.55
C MET A 34 17.66 11.51 -1.09
N TYR A 35 16.46 10.94 -1.26
CA TYR A 35 16.12 9.61 -0.77
C TYR A 35 14.91 9.04 -1.51
N VAL A 36 15.01 7.79 -1.94
CA VAL A 36 13.89 7.02 -2.51
C VAL A 36 13.55 5.89 -1.56
N PRO A 37 12.37 5.92 -0.88
CA PRO A 37 11.99 4.85 0.02
C PRO A 37 11.70 3.55 -0.76
N LEU A 38 12.21 2.43 -0.25
CA LEU A 38 12.03 1.11 -0.85
C LEU A 38 11.03 0.28 -0.05
N TYR A 39 10.00 -0.18 -0.73
CA TYR A 39 8.98 -1.08 -0.19
C TYR A 39 9.12 -2.46 -0.82
N VAL A 40 9.07 -3.49 0.00
CA VAL A 40 9.01 -4.86 -0.51
C VAL A 40 7.55 -5.32 -0.66
N SER A 41 7.23 -5.92 -1.80
CA SER A 41 5.93 -6.55 -2.01
C SER A 41 5.92 -7.98 -1.46
N GLY A 42 4.99 -8.26 -0.56
CA GLY A 42 5.01 -9.49 0.24
C GLY A 42 6.28 -9.58 1.07
N LEU A 43 6.87 -10.75 1.17
CA LEU A 43 8.14 -10.95 1.89
C LEU A 43 9.32 -11.23 0.95
N ALA A 44 9.09 -11.34 -0.35
CA ALA A 44 10.14 -11.63 -1.35
C ALA A 44 11.05 -12.82 -0.93
N GLN A 45 10.47 -13.85 -0.33
CA GLN A 45 11.17 -15.03 0.21
C GLN A 45 12.18 -14.71 1.34
N GLN A 46 12.06 -13.54 1.98
CA GLN A 46 12.84 -13.14 3.15
C GLN A 46 12.04 -13.33 4.44
N SER A 47 12.72 -13.35 5.58
CA SER A 47 12.04 -13.30 6.87
C SER A 47 11.45 -11.91 7.13
N PRO A 48 10.37 -11.78 7.92
CA PRO A 48 9.87 -10.46 8.35
C PRO A 48 10.95 -9.63 9.04
N GLN A 49 11.83 -10.25 9.82
CA GLN A 49 12.97 -9.60 10.47
C GLN A 49 13.88 -8.93 9.43
N TRP A 50 14.30 -9.68 8.41
CA TRP A 50 15.17 -9.13 7.37
C TRP A 50 14.52 -7.97 6.65
N VAL A 51 13.21 -8.08 6.31
CA VAL A 51 12.44 -7.01 5.67
C VAL A 51 12.38 -5.79 6.59
N GLY A 52 12.12 -5.98 7.88
CA GLY A 52 12.08 -4.91 8.86
C GLY A 52 13.41 -4.15 9.01
N GLU A 53 14.54 -4.86 8.91
CA GLU A 53 15.86 -4.26 9.01
C GLU A 53 16.29 -3.50 7.73
N ASN A 54 15.94 -4.03 6.55
CA ASN A 54 16.53 -3.60 5.27
C ASN A 54 15.60 -2.77 4.38
N MET A 55 14.28 -2.75 4.61
CA MET A 55 13.31 -2.02 3.79
C MET A 55 12.69 -0.85 4.57
N ASP A 56 12.20 0.13 3.85
CA ASP A 56 11.57 1.32 4.42
C ASP A 56 10.11 1.09 4.74
N GLY A 57 9.49 0.09 4.13
CA GLY A 57 8.12 -0.29 4.39
C GLY A 57 7.76 -1.65 3.80
N TRP A 58 6.58 -2.12 4.16
CA TRP A 58 6.04 -3.38 3.68
C TRP A 58 4.74 -3.17 2.91
N LEU A 59 4.73 -3.52 1.62
CA LEU A 59 3.53 -3.64 0.80
C LEU A 59 3.00 -5.07 0.94
N ALA A 60 2.10 -5.27 1.89
CA ALA A 60 1.51 -6.57 2.19
C ALA A 60 0.41 -6.93 1.18
N TYR A 61 0.27 -8.22 0.90
CA TYR A 61 -0.83 -8.72 0.10
C TYR A 61 -2.19 -8.49 0.80
N PRO A 62 -3.27 -8.31 0.02
CA PRO A 62 -4.63 -8.17 0.55
C PRO A 62 -5.01 -9.28 1.52
N GLY A 63 -5.87 -8.93 2.45
CA GLY A 63 -6.41 -9.83 3.45
C GLY A 63 -7.63 -9.19 4.10
N THR A 64 -8.22 -9.89 5.06
CA THR A 64 -9.24 -9.33 5.93
C THR A 64 -8.63 -8.36 6.94
N PRO A 65 -9.41 -7.49 7.60
CA PRO A 65 -8.91 -6.67 8.70
C PRO A 65 -8.20 -7.48 9.79
N ASP A 66 -8.70 -8.66 10.12
CA ASP A 66 -8.07 -9.57 11.11
C ASP A 66 -6.71 -10.10 10.64
N ASP A 67 -6.57 -10.41 9.34
CA ASP A 67 -5.29 -10.81 8.77
C ASP A 67 -4.28 -9.66 8.83
N HIS A 68 -4.73 -8.46 8.55
CA HIS A 68 -3.90 -7.27 8.63
C HIS A 68 -3.51 -6.95 10.07
N GLN A 69 -4.41 -7.09 11.03
CA GLN A 69 -4.11 -6.89 12.44
C GLN A 69 -2.95 -7.78 12.92
N LYS A 70 -2.99 -9.07 12.56
CA LYS A 70 -1.92 -10.03 12.89
C LYS A 70 -0.59 -9.66 12.22
N ARG A 71 -0.63 -9.30 10.93
CA ARG A 71 0.57 -8.91 10.17
C ARG A 71 1.15 -7.59 10.66
N VAL A 72 0.31 -6.62 11.00
CA VAL A 72 0.75 -5.34 11.56
C VAL A 72 1.40 -5.55 12.92
N ALA A 73 0.83 -6.39 13.81
CA ALA A 73 1.45 -6.71 15.09
C ALA A 73 2.88 -7.24 14.89
N LEU A 74 3.06 -8.24 14.04
CA LEU A 74 4.38 -8.76 13.68
C LEU A 74 5.30 -7.67 13.09
N TRP A 75 4.77 -6.83 12.20
CA TRP A 75 5.55 -5.77 11.57
C TRP A 75 6.03 -4.73 12.59
N ARG A 76 5.21 -4.38 13.58
CA ARG A 76 5.60 -3.48 14.66
C ARG A 76 6.70 -4.03 15.53
N GLU A 77 6.74 -5.34 15.75
CA GLU A 77 7.81 -6.01 16.50
C GLU A 77 9.17 -5.92 15.76
N VAL A 78 9.18 -6.15 14.44
CA VAL A 78 10.44 -6.27 13.67
C VAL A 78 10.89 -4.97 12.99
N ALA A 79 9.99 -4.02 12.76
CA ALA A 79 10.25 -2.80 11.99
C ALA A 79 9.83 -1.50 12.70
N GLY A 80 9.27 -1.59 13.89
CA GLY A 80 8.82 -0.43 14.65
C GLY A 80 7.76 0.37 13.89
N ASN A 81 7.98 1.67 13.69
CA ASN A 81 7.02 2.58 13.07
C ASN A 81 7.11 2.66 11.52
N LYS A 82 7.90 1.81 10.88
CA LYS A 82 7.97 1.79 9.41
C LYS A 82 6.59 1.53 8.80
N PRO A 83 6.25 2.15 7.66
CA PRO A 83 4.94 2.01 7.04
C PRO A 83 4.58 0.57 6.71
N TYR A 84 3.32 0.23 6.99
CA TYR A 84 2.67 -0.99 6.54
C TYR A 84 1.55 -0.60 5.56
N VAL A 85 1.68 -1.01 4.33
CA VAL A 85 0.82 -0.61 3.21
C VAL A 85 0.15 -1.85 2.63
N SER A 86 -1.07 -1.74 2.14
CA SER A 86 -1.74 -2.81 1.41
C SER A 86 -2.59 -2.25 0.28
N PHE A 87 -3.26 -3.12 -0.45
CA PHE A 87 -4.23 -2.75 -1.47
C PHE A 87 -5.42 -3.72 -1.41
N ILE A 88 -6.56 -3.29 -1.95
CA ILE A 88 -7.73 -4.13 -2.14
C ILE A 88 -8.25 -4.02 -3.59
N HIS A 89 -8.65 -5.11 -4.18
CA HIS A 89 -9.44 -5.08 -5.40
C HIS A 89 -10.87 -4.69 -5.04
N LEU A 90 -11.34 -3.60 -5.61
CA LEU A 90 -12.66 -3.06 -5.35
C LEU A 90 -13.57 -3.25 -6.56
N ASN A 91 -14.75 -3.80 -6.33
CA ASN A 91 -15.93 -3.66 -7.19
C ASN A 91 -16.93 -2.79 -6.43
N LEU A 92 -17.03 -1.50 -6.80
CA LEU A 92 -17.96 -0.58 -6.17
C LEU A 92 -19.33 -0.70 -6.83
N LEU A 93 -20.35 -1.00 -6.02
CA LEU A 93 -21.72 -1.15 -6.46
C LEU A 93 -22.50 0.17 -6.38
N ASP A 94 -23.52 0.30 -7.23
CA ASP A 94 -24.37 1.49 -7.30
C ASP A 94 -25.25 1.67 -6.04
N ASP A 95 -25.70 0.56 -5.44
CA ASP A 95 -26.40 0.60 -4.16
C ASP A 95 -25.42 0.97 -3.03
N PRO A 96 -25.57 2.15 -2.39
CA PRO A 96 -24.67 2.59 -1.35
C PRO A 96 -24.63 1.68 -0.12
N ASP A 97 -25.71 0.95 0.14
CA ASP A 97 -25.87 0.04 1.29
C ASP A 97 -25.61 -1.42 0.95
N ALA A 98 -25.16 -1.72 -0.29
CA ALA A 98 -24.81 -3.08 -0.67
C ALA A 98 -23.82 -3.70 0.32
N PRO A 99 -24.13 -4.90 0.85
CA PRO A 99 -23.29 -5.53 1.87
C PRO A 99 -21.91 -5.91 1.33
N ILE A 100 -20.94 -6.00 2.24
CA ILE A 100 -19.59 -6.41 1.88
C ILE A 100 -19.57 -7.89 1.50
N LYS A 101 -19.22 -8.17 0.25
CA LYS A 101 -18.94 -9.50 -0.25
C LYS A 101 -17.44 -9.63 -0.52
N ARG A 102 -16.79 -10.56 0.18
CA ARG A 102 -15.34 -10.73 0.11
C ARG A 102 -14.94 -11.72 -0.98
N HIS A 103 -13.83 -11.40 -1.64
CA HIS A 103 -13.11 -12.32 -2.50
C HIS A 103 -11.67 -12.46 -2.02
N ARG A 104 -10.89 -13.33 -2.72
CA ARG A 104 -9.51 -13.63 -2.34
C ARG A 104 -8.61 -12.40 -2.11
N PHE A 105 -8.80 -11.32 -2.86
CA PHE A 105 -7.92 -10.14 -2.81
C PHE A 105 -8.70 -8.83 -2.71
N GLY A 106 -9.98 -8.88 -2.40
CA GLY A 106 -10.77 -7.65 -2.39
C GLY A 106 -12.20 -7.80 -1.92
N VAL A 107 -12.98 -6.79 -2.21
CA VAL A 107 -14.37 -6.68 -1.81
C VAL A 107 -15.24 -6.15 -2.95
N GLU A 108 -16.49 -6.58 -2.93
CA GLU A 108 -17.60 -6.02 -3.68
C GLU A 108 -18.58 -5.42 -2.66
N THR A 109 -18.94 -4.14 -2.81
CA THR A 109 -19.75 -3.45 -1.80
C THR A 109 -20.17 -2.06 -2.29
N GLY A 110 -21.15 -1.46 -1.61
CA GLY A 110 -21.49 -0.04 -1.76
C GLY A 110 -20.53 0.89 -0.98
N VAL A 111 -20.75 2.19 -1.11
CA VAL A 111 -19.89 3.21 -0.45
C VAL A 111 -19.87 3.08 1.07
N ASN A 112 -21.01 2.75 1.71
CA ASN A 112 -21.10 2.58 3.16
C ASN A 112 -20.30 1.37 3.66
N GLY A 113 -20.35 0.26 2.92
CA GLY A 113 -19.54 -0.91 3.18
C GLY A 113 -18.04 -0.63 2.97
N LEU A 114 -17.67 0.12 1.92
CA LEU A 114 -16.29 0.51 1.68
C LEU A 114 -15.74 1.37 2.84
N ILE A 115 -16.52 2.36 3.32
CA ILE A 115 -16.14 3.17 4.49
C ILE A 115 -15.89 2.28 5.72
N SER A 116 -16.78 1.32 5.96
CA SER A 116 -16.66 0.38 7.07
C SER A 116 -15.42 -0.47 6.97
N GLU A 117 -15.11 -0.98 5.77
CA GLU A 117 -13.91 -1.77 5.50
C GLU A 117 -12.63 -0.95 5.72
N LEU A 118 -12.57 0.25 5.16
CA LEU A 118 -11.39 1.12 5.32
C LEU A 118 -11.18 1.55 6.78
N LYS A 119 -12.26 1.79 7.55
CA LYS A 119 -12.16 2.03 8.99
C LYS A 119 -11.60 0.82 9.73
N ALA A 120 -12.06 -0.38 9.40
CA ALA A 120 -11.55 -1.61 9.99
C ALA A 120 -10.07 -1.83 9.67
N MET A 121 -9.64 -1.56 8.43
CA MET A 121 -8.23 -1.61 8.03
C MET A 121 -7.37 -0.57 8.80
N ARG A 122 -7.86 0.66 8.93
CA ARG A 122 -7.20 1.69 9.73
C ARG A 122 -7.04 1.25 11.19
N ASN A 123 -8.09 0.69 11.79
CA ASN A 123 -8.07 0.19 13.16
C ASN A 123 -7.12 -1.01 13.34
N ALA A 124 -6.94 -1.82 12.30
CA ALA A 124 -5.93 -2.88 12.25
C ALA A 124 -4.49 -2.34 12.12
N GLY A 125 -4.29 -1.02 11.97
CA GLY A 125 -3.00 -0.37 11.91
C GLY A 125 -2.38 -0.27 10.52
N VAL A 126 -3.17 -0.45 9.45
CA VAL A 126 -2.73 -0.24 8.08
C VAL A 126 -2.55 1.27 7.83
N ASN A 127 -1.37 1.69 7.36
CA ASN A 127 -1.05 3.10 7.15
C ASN A 127 -1.57 3.65 5.82
N HIS A 128 -1.62 2.80 4.79
CA HIS A 128 -2.07 3.21 3.45
C HIS A 128 -2.74 2.05 2.72
N ILE A 129 -3.86 2.31 2.06
CA ILE A 129 -4.59 1.35 1.24
C ILE A 129 -4.69 1.86 -0.19
N GLY A 130 -4.16 1.07 -1.14
CA GLY A 130 -4.41 1.27 -2.56
C GLY A 130 -5.74 0.65 -2.98
N LEU A 131 -6.59 1.40 -3.67
CA LEU A 131 -7.80 0.87 -4.28
C LEU A 131 -7.49 0.45 -5.72
N HIS A 132 -7.71 -0.83 -6.03
CA HIS A 132 -7.39 -1.41 -7.33
C HIS A 132 -8.67 -1.78 -8.07
N PHE A 133 -8.97 -1.09 -9.18
CA PHE A 133 -10.24 -1.16 -9.89
C PHE A 133 -10.31 -2.19 -11.04
N ARG A 134 -9.32 -3.08 -11.17
CA ARG A 134 -9.33 -4.08 -12.25
C ARG A 134 -10.60 -4.93 -12.33
N ARG A 135 -11.30 -5.09 -11.21
CA ARG A 135 -12.54 -5.87 -11.10
C ARG A 135 -13.78 -5.01 -10.98
N ASN A 136 -13.65 -3.70 -11.11
CA ASN A 136 -14.80 -2.81 -11.06
C ASN A 136 -15.63 -2.98 -12.34
N GLU A 137 -16.92 -3.22 -12.19
CA GLU A 137 -17.84 -3.44 -13.30
C GLU A 137 -18.44 -2.13 -13.82
N LEU A 138 -18.62 -1.15 -12.95
CA LEU A 138 -19.09 0.18 -13.31
C LEU A 138 -17.94 1.03 -13.88
N PRO A 139 -18.23 2.09 -14.65
CA PRO A 139 -17.22 2.99 -15.20
C PRO A 139 -16.30 3.55 -14.11
N ILE A 140 -14.99 3.57 -14.39
CA ILE A 140 -13.99 4.00 -13.40
C ILE A 140 -14.20 5.46 -12.95
N GLU A 141 -14.62 6.32 -13.86
CA GLU A 141 -14.90 7.73 -13.58
C GLU A 141 -16.05 7.87 -12.58
N TRP A 142 -17.07 7.03 -12.71
CA TRP A 142 -18.18 6.97 -11.78
C TRP A 142 -17.69 6.54 -10.39
N ALA A 143 -16.91 5.46 -10.31
CA ALA A 143 -16.38 4.95 -9.05
C ALA A 143 -15.48 5.97 -8.35
N LEU A 144 -14.56 6.62 -9.09
CA LEU A 144 -13.66 7.65 -8.55
C LEU A 144 -14.45 8.87 -8.03
N LYS A 145 -15.48 9.32 -8.76
CA LYS A 145 -16.35 10.40 -8.32
C LYS A 145 -17.04 10.06 -7.00
N HIS A 146 -17.69 8.88 -6.92
CA HIS A 146 -18.41 8.45 -5.71
C HIS A 146 -17.48 8.29 -4.51
N ILE A 147 -16.27 7.76 -4.71
CA ILE A 147 -15.27 7.66 -3.66
C ILE A 147 -14.82 9.06 -3.20
N GLY A 148 -14.58 9.98 -4.14
CA GLY A 148 -14.19 11.35 -3.83
C GLY A 148 -15.25 12.09 -3.01
N GLU A 149 -16.52 11.95 -3.37
CA GLU A 149 -17.63 12.66 -2.75
C GLU A 149 -18.10 12.05 -1.42
N HIS A 150 -18.06 10.71 -1.29
CA HIS A 150 -18.71 10.03 -0.16
C HIS A 150 -17.74 9.29 0.76
N VAL A 151 -16.57 8.85 0.28
CA VAL A 151 -15.63 8.06 1.07
C VAL A 151 -14.50 8.92 1.61
N LEU A 152 -13.79 9.66 0.74
CA LEU A 152 -12.62 10.45 1.14
C LEU A 152 -12.87 11.44 2.27
N PRO A 153 -14.02 12.17 2.34
CA PRO A 153 -14.28 13.09 3.45
C PRO A 153 -14.25 12.44 4.84
N THR A 154 -14.44 11.12 4.90
CA THR A 154 -14.35 10.38 6.19
C THR A 154 -12.91 10.22 6.68
N PHE A 155 -11.92 10.36 5.80
CA PHE A 155 -10.51 10.05 6.09
C PHE A 155 -9.55 11.24 5.95
N HIS A 156 -9.97 12.31 5.30
CA HIS A 156 -9.17 13.49 4.99
C HIS A 156 -9.79 14.76 5.63
N ASN A 157 -9.87 14.77 6.96
CA ASN A 157 -10.21 15.97 7.74
C ASN A 157 -8.96 16.56 8.36
#